data_3ae01173d2e2d586ba30293fc0a8a0ec
#
_entry.id   3ae01173d2e2d586ba30293fc0a8a0ec
#
_cell.length_a   1.000
_cell.length_b   1.000
_cell.length_c   1.000
_cell.angle_alpha   90.00
_cell.angle_beta   90.00
_cell.angle_gamma   90.00
#
_symmetry.space_group_name_H-M   'P 1'
#
loop_
_entity.id
_entity.type
_entity.pdbx_description
1 polymer ?
#
loop_
_entity_poly.entity_id
_entity_poly.type
_entity_poly.pdbx_seq_one_letter_code
_entity_poly.pdbx_strand_id
1 'polypeptide(L)'
;MFPGVMGDTGHPTTTWSAFEAAEPELAATVRERFGQHTHHALATLRADGSPRLSGIEVGFRFGELWLGMMPGSRKARDLRRDPRLSLLANLGRGTDMGGGDVRISGRAVEITDPETIARYVAEADEPQPFHLFRVEPTEVVRTWVDGDELVLRSWTAGRRARTFRRGNDESPPREGV
;
A
#
# COMPACT_ATOMS: atom_id res chain seq x y z
N MET A 1 -13.14 8.54 32.94
CA MET A 1 -11.66 8.72 32.90
C MET A 1 -11.10 7.57 32.09
N PHE A 2 -10.81 7.78 30.80
CA PHE A 2 -10.18 6.77 29.95
C PHE A 2 -8.68 6.96 30.02
N PRO A 3 -7.89 5.93 30.32
CA PRO A 3 -6.44 6.06 30.35
C PRO A 3 -5.88 6.11 28.92
N GLY A 4 -4.91 6.93 28.79
CA GLY A 4 -3.92 7.24 27.80
C GLY A 4 -3.91 6.47 26.49
N VAL A 5 -3.84 7.26 25.43
CA VAL A 5 -3.33 6.87 24.10
C VAL A 5 -2.07 6.04 24.31
N MET A 6 -2.18 4.73 24.09
CA MET A 6 -1.01 3.86 23.93
C MET A 6 -0.16 4.43 22.80
N GLY A 7 1.09 4.76 23.12
CA GLY A 7 2.05 5.26 22.16
C GLY A 7 2.09 4.36 20.93
N ASP A 8 2.16 5.00 19.79
CA ASP A 8 2.41 4.40 18.47
C ASP A 8 3.60 3.43 18.60
N THR A 9 3.33 2.14 18.73
CA THR A 9 4.33 1.10 18.52
C THR A 9 4.60 1.08 17.01
N GLY A 10 5.30 2.12 16.56
CA GLY A 10 5.56 2.35 15.16
C GLY A 10 6.26 1.13 14.57
N HIS A 11 5.56 0.41 13.73
CA HIS A 11 6.21 -0.56 12.85
C HIS A 11 7.26 0.22 12.05
N PRO A 12 8.50 -0.29 11.92
CA PRO A 12 9.51 0.37 11.15
C PRO A 12 8.97 0.61 9.73
N THR A 13 9.10 1.83 9.24
CA THR A 13 8.80 2.17 7.85
C THR A 13 10.06 2.02 7.01
N THR A 14 9.90 1.89 5.72
CA THR A 14 11.01 1.89 4.77
C THR A 14 10.61 2.60 3.48
N THR A 15 11.58 2.97 2.66
CA THR A 15 11.30 3.49 1.32
C THR A 15 10.86 2.37 0.38
N TRP A 16 10.16 2.72 -0.70
CA TRP A 16 9.81 1.74 -1.73
C TRP A 16 11.07 1.09 -2.32
N SER A 17 12.10 1.88 -2.64
CA SER A 17 13.36 1.37 -3.19
C SER A 17 14.09 0.40 -2.26
N ALA A 18 14.05 0.63 -0.95
CA ALA A 18 14.64 -0.29 0.02
C ALA A 18 13.84 -1.60 0.12
N PHE A 19 12.51 -1.55 0.05
CA PHE A 19 11.66 -2.74 -0.07
C PHE A 19 11.97 -3.52 -1.37
N GLU A 20 12.03 -2.82 -2.51
CA GLU A 20 12.32 -3.40 -3.82
C GLU A 20 13.69 -4.08 -3.86
N ALA A 21 14.70 -3.50 -3.22
CA ALA A 21 16.02 -4.10 -3.09
C ALA A 21 16.03 -5.35 -2.18
N ALA A 22 15.21 -5.35 -1.12
CA ALA A 22 15.12 -6.47 -0.19
C ALA A 22 14.30 -7.65 -0.73
N GLU A 23 13.23 -7.38 -1.49
CA GLU A 23 12.25 -8.36 -1.97
C GLU A 23 11.91 -8.10 -3.47
N PRO A 24 12.88 -8.25 -4.38
CA PRO A 24 12.72 -7.83 -5.79
C PRO A 24 11.60 -8.57 -6.53
N GLU A 25 11.39 -9.86 -6.26
CA GLU A 25 10.31 -10.63 -6.90
C GLU A 25 8.92 -10.18 -6.42
N LEU A 26 8.77 -9.92 -5.12
CA LEU A 26 7.51 -9.43 -4.56
C LEU A 26 7.23 -8.01 -5.07
N ALA A 27 8.24 -7.15 -5.14
CA ALA A 27 8.13 -5.80 -5.66
C ALA A 27 7.74 -5.78 -7.14
N ALA A 28 8.31 -6.68 -7.97
CA ALA A 28 7.92 -6.84 -9.37
C ALA A 28 6.43 -7.23 -9.49
N THR A 29 5.97 -8.18 -8.69
CA THR A 29 4.55 -8.57 -8.63
C THR A 29 3.66 -7.39 -8.23
N VAL A 30 4.07 -6.60 -7.25
CA VAL A 30 3.32 -5.39 -6.83
C VAL A 30 3.19 -4.41 -7.98
N ARG A 31 4.30 -4.07 -8.66
CA ARG A 31 4.29 -3.17 -9.83
C ARG A 31 3.39 -3.68 -10.94
N GLU A 32 3.46 -4.96 -11.24
CA GLU A 32 2.62 -5.60 -12.25
C GLU A 32 1.13 -5.46 -11.89
N ARG A 33 0.74 -5.81 -10.66
CA ARG A 33 -0.66 -5.77 -10.22
C ARG A 33 -1.22 -4.34 -10.18
N PHE A 34 -0.46 -3.38 -9.70
CA PHE A 34 -0.85 -1.97 -9.73
C PHE A 34 -0.81 -1.37 -11.14
N GLY A 35 -0.01 -1.93 -12.06
CA GLY A 35 0.05 -1.49 -13.46
C GLY A 35 -1.11 -1.98 -14.35
N GLN A 36 -1.88 -2.98 -13.91
CA GLN A 36 -2.98 -3.55 -14.71
C GLN A 36 -4.21 -2.63 -14.79
N HIS A 37 -4.38 -1.72 -13.84
CA HIS A 37 -5.51 -0.79 -13.77
C HIS A 37 -5.05 0.58 -13.31
N THR A 38 -5.79 1.62 -13.71
CA THR A 38 -5.52 3.00 -13.30
C THR A 38 -5.99 3.26 -11.87
N HIS A 39 -7.14 2.71 -11.47
CA HIS A 39 -7.77 3.00 -10.18
C HIS A 39 -7.68 1.81 -9.23
N HIS A 40 -7.31 2.11 -8.00
CA HIS A 40 -7.14 1.17 -6.89
C HIS A 40 -7.95 1.62 -5.68
N ALA A 41 -7.98 0.82 -4.63
CA ALA A 41 -8.61 1.18 -3.37
C ALA A 41 -7.59 1.71 -2.37
N LEU A 42 -7.92 2.85 -1.74
CA LEU A 42 -7.17 3.45 -0.63
C LEU A 42 -8.05 3.47 0.62
N ALA A 43 -7.56 2.88 1.70
CA ALA A 43 -8.12 3.01 3.03
C ALA A 43 -7.34 4.06 3.83
N THR A 44 -8.07 4.98 4.47
CA THR A 44 -7.56 5.98 5.42
C THR A 44 -8.44 5.98 6.67
N LEU A 45 -8.02 6.67 7.73
CA LEU A 45 -8.78 6.77 8.98
C LEU A 45 -9.45 8.14 9.11
N ARG A 46 -10.77 8.17 9.37
CA ARG A 46 -11.50 9.40 9.69
C ARG A 46 -11.11 9.93 11.07
N ALA A 47 -11.58 11.13 11.40
CA ALA A 47 -11.31 11.77 12.69
C ALA A 47 -11.83 10.97 13.90
N ASP A 48 -12.88 10.19 13.71
CA ASP A 48 -13.46 9.29 14.72
C ASP A 48 -12.78 7.91 14.76
N GLY A 49 -11.73 7.70 13.95
CA GLY A 49 -11.02 6.42 13.83
C GLY A 49 -11.69 5.40 12.90
N SER A 50 -12.88 5.70 12.37
CA SER A 50 -13.55 4.80 11.44
C SER A 50 -12.82 4.77 10.07
N PRO A 51 -12.79 3.62 9.36
CA PRO A 51 -12.13 3.53 8.07
C PRO A 51 -12.89 4.30 6.98
N ARG A 52 -12.15 4.94 6.10
CA ARG A 52 -12.63 5.48 4.82
C ARG A 52 -12.04 4.67 3.69
N LEU A 53 -12.86 4.22 2.77
CA LEU A 53 -12.43 3.63 1.52
C LEU A 53 -12.69 4.62 0.37
N SER A 54 -11.73 4.79 -0.52
CA SER A 54 -11.83 5.69 -1.68
C SER A 54 -10.98 5.20 -2.85
N GLY A 55 -11.32 5.62 -4.07
CA GLY A 55 -10.49 5.40 -5.25
C GLY A 55 -9.21 6.25 -5.21
N ILE A 56 -8.14 5.72 -5.78
CA ILE A 56 -6.83 6.37 -5.89
C ILE A 56 -6.09 5.88 -7.14
N GLU A 57 -5.30 6.74 -7.75
CA GLU A 57 -4.27 6.36 -8.71
C GLU A 57 -2.92 6.26 -7.98
N VAL A 58 -2.11 5.30 -8.40
CA VAL A 58 -0.84 4.97 -7.74
C VAL A 58 0.28 5.11 -8.76
N GLY A 59 1.32 5.86 -8.42
CA GLY A 59 2.51 6.05 -9.25
C GLY A 59 3.77 5.46 -8.64
N PHE A 60 4.56 4.73 -9.44
CA PHE A 60 5.91 4.30 -9.07
C PHE A 60 6.90 5.12 -9.88
N ARG A 61 7.53 6.14 -9.26
CA ARG A 61 8.46 7.06 -9.92
C ARG A 61 9.67 7.32 -9.03
N PHE A 62 10.83 7.51 -9.61
CA PHE A 62 12.07 7.85 -8.88
C PHE A 62 12.43 6.89 -7.74
N GLY A 63 12.08 5.59 -7.89
CA GLY A 63 12.30 4.60 -6.83
C GLY A 63 11.37 4.74 -5.63
N GLU A 64 10.26 5.47 -5.76
CA GLU A 64 9.29 5.72 -4.68
C GLU A 64 7.86 5.42 -5.14
N LEU A 65 6.98 5.23 -4.16
CA LEU A 65 5.54 5.02 -4.34
C LEU A 65 4.79 6.32 -4.01
N TRP A 66 4.01 6.81 -4.97
CA TRP A 66 3.36 8.12 -4.92
C TRP A 66 1.85 8.06 -5.01
N LEU A 67 1.19 9.00 -4.32
CA LEU A 67 -0.24 9.25 -4.39
C LEU A 67 -0.47 10.74 -4.66
N GLY A 68 -1.12 11.05 -5.79
CA GLY A 68 -1.65 12.36 -6.11
C GLY A 68 -3.10 12.50 -5.62
N MET A 69 -3.47 13.64 -5.05
CA MET A 69 -4.82 13.87 -4.54
C MET A 69 -5.29 15.29 -4.82
N MET A 70 -6.54 15.42 -5.23
CA MET A 70 -7.18 16.73 -5.44
C MET A 70 -7.10 17.61 -4.21
N PRO A 71 -6.95 18.94 -4.37
CA PRO A 71 -6.92 19.88 -3.26
C PRO A 71 -8.14 19.74 -2.35
N GLY A 72 -7.91 19.77 -1.04
CA GLY A 72 -8.98 19.72 -0.05
C GLY A 72 -9.72 18.39 0.05
N SER A 73 -9.27 17.33 -0.63
CA SER A 73 -9.92 16.02 -0.55
C SER A 73 -9.94 15.48 0.87
N ARG A 74 -11.01 14.73 1.20
CA ARG A 74 -11.17 14.17 2.56
C ARG A 74 -10.07 13.18 2.91
N LYS A 75 -9.63 12.35 1.95
CA LYS A 75 -8.53 11.40 2.13
C LYS A 75 -7.19 12.11 2.41
N ALA A 76 -6.91 13.25 1.79
CA ALA A 76 -5.72 14.04 2.10
C ALA A 76 -5.76 14.62 3.51
N ARG A 77 -6.92 15.11 3.97
CA ARG A 77 -7.09 15.57 5.36
C ARG A 77 -6.94 14.43 6.37
N ASP A 78 -7.45 13.24 6.04
CA ASP A 78 -7.27 12.06 6.87
C ASP A 78 -5.78 11.75 7.04
N LEU A 79 -5.01 11.66 5.93
CA LEU A 79 -3.59 11.33 5.95
C LEU A 79 -2.71 12.37 6.65
N ARG A 80 -3.09 13.65 6.62
CA ARG A 80 -2.43 14.71 7.39
C ARG A 80 -2.62 14.54 8.90
N ARG A 81 -3.77 14.06 9.30
CA ARG A 81 -4.09 13.81 10.73
C ARG A 81 -3.52 12.48 11.20
N ASP A 82 -3.69 11.43 10.41
CA ASP A 82 -3.21 10.09 10.70
C ASP A 82 -2.62 9.51 9.40
N PRO A 83 -1.30 9.39 9.31
CA PRO A 83 -0.64 9.02 8.07
C PRO A 83 -0.79 7.53 7.71
N ARG A 84 -1.41 6.71 8.57
CA ARG A 84 -1.61 5.29 8.31
C ARG A 84 -2.57 5.08 7.13
N LEU A 85 -2.19 4.18 6.25
CA LEU A 85 -2.98 3.83 5.08
C LEU A 85 -2.86 2.35 4.72
N SER A 86 -3.80 1.89 3.90
CA SER A 86 -3.66 0.65 3.16
C SER A 86 -4.14 0.84 1.72
N LEU A 87 -3.36 0.32 0.78
CA LEU A 87 -3.69 0.27 -0.64
C LEU A 87 -4.03 -1.17 -1.01
N LEU A 88 -5.06 -1.35 -1.82
CA LEU A 88 -5.39 -2.62 -2.45
C LEU A 88 -5.38 -2.42 -3.96
N ALA A 89 -4.56 -3.20 -4.66
CA ALA A 89 -4.57 -3.22 -6.11
C ALA A 89 -5.97 -3.61 -6.62
N ASN A 90 -6.40 -3.02 -7.73
CA ASN A 90 -7.69 -3.36 -8.32
C ASN A 90 -7.75 -4.86 -8.61
N LEU A 91 -8.79 -5.52 -8.14
CA LEU A 91 -8.97 -6.97 -8.26
C LEU A 91 -9.32 -7.42 -9.68
N GLY A 92 -9.66 -6.46 -10.57
CA GLY A 92 -10.05 -6.76 -11.94
C GLY A 92 -11.42 -7.43 -12.02
N ARG A 93 -11.65 -8.08 -13.16
CA ARG A 93 -12.84 -8.90 -13.42
C ARG A 93 -12.38 -10.35 -13.59
N GLY A 94 -13.00 -11.25 -12.88
CA GLY A 94 -12.69 -12.67 -13.02
C GLY A 94 -12.98 -13.44 -11.74
N THR A 95 -13.08 -14.75 -11.86
CA THR A 95 -13.32 -15.66 -10.74
C THR A 95 -12.05 -16.33 -10.24
N ASP A 96 -10.94 -16.16 -10.94
CA ASP A 96 -9.66 -16.82 -10.74
C ASP A 96 -8.63 -16.00 -9.95
N MET A 97 -9.07 -14.90 -9.31
CA MET A 97 -8.21 -13.92 -8.63
C MET A 97 -7.09 -13.32 -9.51
N GLY A 98 -7.02 -13.65 -10.81
CA GLY A 98 -6.15 -13.04 -11.83
C GLY A 98 -4.67 -12.85 -11.44
N GLY A 99 -4.08 -13.83 -10.75
CA GLY A 99 -2.70 -13.75 -10.23
C GLY A 99 -2.60 -13.27 -8.78
N GLY A 100 -3.75 -13.10 -8.11
CA GLY A 100 -3.87 -12.80 -6.69
C GLY A 100 -4.08 -11.31 -6.36
N ASP A 101 -4.39 -11.07 -5.12
CA ASP A 101 -4.54 -9.73 -4.54
C ASP A 101 -3.19 -9.21 -4.07
N VAL A 102 -2.97 -7.91 -4.18
CA VAL A 102 -1.80 -7.25 -3.59
C VAL A 102 -2.26 -6.09 -2.72
N ARG A 103 -1.82 -6.10 -1.48
CA ARG A 103 -2.07 -5.05 -0.50
C ARG A 103 -0.74 -4.47 -0.01
N ILE A 104 -0.70 -3.14 0.12
CA ILE A 104 0.40 -2.40 0.74
C ILE A 104 -0.18 -1.64 1.93
N SER A 105 0.33 -1.89 3.13
CA SER A 105 0.07 -1.03 4.29
C SER A 105 1.30 -0.17 4.55
N GLY A 106 1.09 1.06 5.05
CA GLY A 106 2.19 1.97 5.25
C GLY A 106 1.77 3.30 5.87
N ARG A 107 2.66 4.27 5.73
CA ARG A 107 2.46 5.65 6.18
C ARG A 107 2.66 6.61 5.01
N ALA A 108 1.81 7.62 4.92
CA ALA A 108 1.92 8.69 3.94
C ALA A 108 2.77 9.83 4.50
N VAL A 109 3.70 10.32 3.69
CA VAL A 109 4.49 11.54 3.96
C VAL A 109 4.10 12.58 2.93
N GLU A 110 3.46 13.68 3.36
CA GLU A 110 3.11 14.77 2.44
C GLU A 110 4.37 15.51 1.99
N ILE A 111 4.49 15.69 0.69
CA ILE A 111 5.60 16.42 0.07
C ILE A 111 5.14 17.86 -0.18
N THR A 112 5.85 18.78 0.43
CA THR A 112 5.63 20.24 0.30
C THR A 112 6.82 20.96 -0.33
N ASP A 113 7.93 20.24 -0.55
CA ASP A 113 9.11 20.77 -1.19
C ASP A 113 8.85 21.08 -2.67
N PRO A 114 9.01 22.36 -3.10
CA PRO A 114 8.70 22.76 -4.46
C PRO A 114 9.54 22.08 -5.55
N GLU A 115 10.79 21.74 -5.24
CA GLU A 115 11.70 21.10 -6.20
C GLU A 115 11.26 19.66 -6.48
N THR A 116 10.92 18.90 -5.42
CA THR A 116 10.39 17.55 -5.55
C THR A 116 9.04 17.53 -6.28
N ILE A 117 8.15 18.49 -5.97
CA ILE A 117 6.86 18.63 -6.67
C ILE A 117 7.08 18.94 -8.16
N ALA A 118 7.95 19.89 -8.48
CA ALA A 118 8.24 20.25 -9.87
C ALA A 118 8.82 19.06 -10.66
N ARG A 119 9.72 18.29 -10.07
CA ARG A 119 10.25 17.07 -10.65
C ARG A 119 9.17 16.02 -10.91
N TYR A 120 8.26 15.82 -9.93
CA TYR A 120 7.16 14.88 -10.09
C TYR A 120 6.21 15.30 -11.22
N VAL A 121 5.81 16.57 -11.26
CA VAL A 121 4.92 17.14 -12.29
C VAL A 121 5.49 17.00 -13.69
N ALA A 122 6.80 17.23 -13.86
CA ALA A 122 7.46 17.12 -15.16
C ALA A 122 7.33 15.72 -15.81
N GLU A 123 7.13 14.67 -15.00
CA GLU A 123 6.95 13.30 -15.49
C GLU A 123 5.52 12.77 -15.41
N ALA A 124 4.71 13.28 -14.49
CA ALA A 124 3.40 12.71 -14.21
C ALA A 124 2.28 13.29 -15.06
N ASP A 125 2.50 14.47 -15.68
CA ASP A 125 1.46 15.24 -16.40
C ASP A 125 0.19 15.47 -15.54
N GLU A 126 0.41 15.69 -14.24
CA GLU A 126 -0.68 15.86 -13.27
C GLU A 126 -1.23 17.29 -13.29
N PRO A 127 -2.58 17.45 -13.30
CA PRO A 127 -3.17 18.78 -13.23
C PRO A 127 -2.88 19.45 -11.87
N GLN A 128 -2.45 20.70 -11.92
CA GLN A 128 -2.16 21.54 -10.75
C GLN A 128 -3.42 22.33 -10.31
N PRO A 129 -3.59 22.62 -9.01
CA PRO A 129 -2.82 22.15 -7.85
C PRO A 129 -3.26 20.76 -7.38
N PHE A 130 -2.40 20.04 -6.63
CA PHE A 130 -2.71 18.75 -6.00
C PHE A 130 -1.93 18.56 -4.70
N HIS A 131 -2.34 17.58 -3.88
CA HIS A 131 -1.55 17.10 -2.74
C HIS A 131 -0.73 15.90 -3.19
N LEU A 132 0.57 15.91 -2.93
CA LEU A 132 1.48 14.81 -3.22
C LEU A 132 1.92 14.13 -1.94
N PHE A 133 1.73 12.81 -1.88
CA PHE A 133 2.20 11.98 -0.78
C PHE A 133 3.15 10.90 -1.28
N ARG A 134 4.26 10.70 -0.58
CA ARG A 134 5.10 9.52 -0.70
C ARG A 134 4.62 8.48 0.30
N VAL A 135 4.56 7.22 -0.12
CA VAL A 135 4.19 6.11 0.77
C VAL A 135 5.44 5.39 1.25
N GLU A 136 5.53 5.24 2.55
CA GLU A 136 6.55 4.43 3.23
C GLU A 136 5.92 3.10 3.66
N PRO A 137 6.21 1.98 2.96
CA PRO A 137 5.63 0.68 3.28
C PRO A 137 6.04 0.18 4.66
N THR A 138 5.08 -0.41 5.38
CA THR A 138 5.30 -1.18 6.61
C THR A 138 5.05 -2.65 6.41
N GLU A 139 4.14 -2.99 5.50
CA GLU A 139 3.75 -4.35 5.16
C GLU A 139 3.33 -4.44 3.69
N VAL A 140 3.73 -5.52 3.03
CA VAL A 140 3.25 -5.89 1.70
C VAL A 140 2.78 -7.33 1.73
N VAL A 141 1.56 -7.58 1.26
CA VAL A 141 0.96 -8.91 1.22
C VAL A 141 0.47 -9.20 -0.19
N ARG A 142 0.89 -10.35 -0.73
CA ARG A 142 0.27 -10.97 -1.89
C ARG A 142 -0.53 -12.18 -1.45
N THR A 143 -1.76 -12.32 -1.94
CA THR A 143 -2.64 -13.47 -1.69
C THR A 143 -3.10 -14.05 -3.02
N TRP A 144 -2.92 -15.37 -3.22
CA TRP A 144 -3.36 -16.05 -4.44
C TRP A 144 -3.80 -17.48 -4.14
N VAL A 145 -4.46 -18.10 -5.09
CA VAL A 145 -4.85 -19.51 -5.03
C VAL A 145 -3.84 -20.34 -5.84
N ASP A 146 -3.36 -21.42 -5.27
CA ASP A 146 -2.45 -22.40 -5.88
C ASP A 146 -3.02 -23.81 -5.67
N GLY A 147 -3.62 -24.36 -6.71
CA GLY A 147 -4.43 -25.59 -6.58
C GLY A 147 -5.62 -25.36 -5.65
N ASP A 148 -5.69 -26.13 -4.57
CA ASP A 148 -6.76 -26.06 -3.56
C ASP A 148 -6.35 -25.22 -2.33
N GLU A 149 -5.21 -24.54 -2.39
CA GLU A 149 -4.68 -23.79 -1.27
C GLU A 149 -4.70 -22.27 -1.49
N LEU A 150 -5.04 -21.54 -0.44
CA LEU A 150 -4.80 -20.11 -0.36
C LEU A 150 -3.35 -19.89 0.10
N VAL A 151 -2.61 -19.13 -0.68
CA VAL A 151 -1.20 -18.80 -0.41
C VAL A 151 -1.08 -17.32 -0.11
N LEU A 152 -0.37 -16.98 0.97
CA LEU A 152 -0.07 -15.62 1.35
C LEU A 152 1.45 -15.45 1.43
N ARG A 153 2.01 -14.51 0.68
CA ARG A 153 3.39 -14.03 0.87
C ARG A 153 3.32 -12.67 1.53
N SER A 154 3.85 -12.57 2.75
CA SER A 154 3.81 -11.37 3.57
C SER A 154 5.23 -10.90 3.90
N TRP A 155 5.50 -9.65 3.59
CA TRP A 155 6.70 -8.94 4.02
C TRP A 155 6.32 -7.84 5.02
N THR A 156 7.16 -7.66 6.03
CA THR A 156 7.06 -6.57 7.00
C THR A 156 8.42 -5.87 7.06
N ALA A 157 8.41 -4.55 7.17
CA ALA A 157 9.63 -3.75 7.22
C ALA A 157 10.62 -4.26 8.30
N GLY A 158 11.89 -4.40 7.91
CA GLY A 158 12.94 -4.96 8.77
C GLY A 158 12.95 -6.49 8.89
N ARG A 159 12.10 -7.20 8.15
CA ARG A 159 12.06 -8.68 8.15
C ARG A 159 12.09 -9.21 6.71
N ARG A 160 12.43 -10.49 6.55
CA ARG A 160 12.28 -11.19 5.27
C ARG A 160 10.82 -11.55 5.04
N ALA A 161 10.42 -11.63 3.77
CA ALA A 161 9.11 -12.12 3.40
C ALA A 161 8.96 -13.59 3.82
N ARG A 162 7.73 -13.93 4.26
CA ARG A 162 7.33 -15.29 4.66
C ARG A 162 6.14 -15.72 3.82
N THR A 163 6.09 -17.01 3.51
CA THR A 163 4.97 -17.60 2.75
C THR A 163 4.18 -18.51 3.67
N PHE A 164 2.86 -18.36 3.65
CA PHE A 164 1.92 -19.19 4.39
C PHE A 164 0.96 -19.85 3.41
N ARG A 165 0.61 -21.10 3.68
CA ARG A 165 -0.37 -21.87 2.90
C ARG A 165 -1.48 -22.35 3.81
N ARG A 166 -2.72 -22.30 3.32
CA ARG A 166 -3.91 -22.75 4.01
C ARG A 166 -4.83 -23.49 3.05
N GLY A 167 -5.22 -24.71 3.43
CA GLY A 167 -6.28 -25.46 2.76
C GLY A 167 -7.67 -24.91 3.09
N ASN A 168 -8.69 -25.46 2.45
CA ASN A 168 -10.10 -25.13 2.70
C ASN A 168 -10.70 -26.00 3.82
N ASP A 169 -9.96 -26.15 4.91
CA ASP A 169 -10.34 -26.90 6.10
C ASP A 169 -10.06 -26.09 7.37
N GLU A 170 -10.29 -26.68 8.55
CA GLU A 170 -10.05 -26.03 9.84
C GLU A 170 -8.58 -26.07 10.30
N SER A 171 -7.67 -26.62 9.49
CA SER A 171 -6.25 -26.70 9.83
C SER A 171 -5.60 -25.32 9.90
N PRO A 172 -4.68 -25.07 10.83
CA PRO A 172 -3.98 -23.81 10.90
C PRO A 172 -3.11 -23.60 9.65
N PRO A 173 -2.87 -22.34 9.23
CA PRO A 173 -1.92 -22.05 8.16
C PRO A 173 -0.53 -22.62 8.48
N ARG A 174 0.11 -23.23 7.49
CA ARG A 174 1.49 -23.71 7.60
C ARG A 174 2.43 -22.73 6.89
N GLU A 175 3.61 -22.54 7.46
CA GLU A 175 4.66 -21.78 6.78
C GLU A 175 5.23 -22.67 5.66
N GLY A 176 5.24 -22.13 4.44
CA GLY A 176 5.85 -22.75 3.26
C GLY A 176 7.28 -22.26 3.04
N VAL A 177 8.06 -23.04 2.35
CA VAL A 177 9.37 -22.64 1.85
C VAL A 177 9.20 -21.87 0.55
#